data_270cc44af858344418967b6b60e653a7
#
_entry.id   270cc44af858344418967b6b60e653a7
#
_cell.length_a   1.000
_cell.length_b   1.000
_cell.length_c   1.000
_cell.angle_alpha   90.00
_cell.angle_beta   90.00
_cell.angle_gamma   90.00
#
_symmetry.space_group_name_H-M   'P 1'
#
loop_
_entity.id
_entity.type
_entity.pdbx_description
1 polymer ?
#
loop_
_entity_poly.entity_id
_entity_poly.type
_entity_poly.pdbx_seq_one_letter_code
_entity_poly.pdbx_strand_id
1 'polypeptide(L)'
;RQMCIRDRKKTMETSYIDYAMSVIAARALPDVRDGLKPVQRRILYSMIELNNGPDKPHRKCARIVGDTMGKYHPHGDSSIYDALVHMTEDYSLNAPLVDGHGNFGSIDGDGAAAMRYTEARLSKPGMMLLDNLDKGLVDFLPNFDDSEKEPAVLPATLPNLLINGTTGIAVGMATNIPPHNPTEVIDAVIAYMDRPGISIDKLMDYIPAPDFPTGGIIINASDMRDIYEKGEQNSMAQHLFSESCKWIWTDATESDYN
;
A
#
# COMPACT_ATOMS: atom_id res chain seq x y z
N ARG A 1 50.10 24.22 -2.60
CA ARG A 1 48.73 23.87 -2.20
C ARG A 1 48.17 22.96 -3.28
N GLN A 2 48.21 21.66 -3.05
CA GLN A 2 47.41 20.72 -3.84
C GLN A 2 45.93 20.99 -3.49
N MET A 3 45.22 21.66 -4.38
CA MET A 3 43.75 21.69 -4.31
C MET A 3 43.28 20.28 -4.66
N CYS A 4 42.73 19.56 -3.69
CA CYS A 4 42.00 18.34 -3.97
C CYS A 4 40.73 18.72 -4.77
N ILE A 5 40.85 18.65 -6.09
CA ILE A 5 39.68 18.72 -6.96
C ILE A 5 38.90 17.41 -6.73
N ARG A 6 37.86 17.47 -5.93
CA ARG A 6 36.89 16.37 -5.86
C ARG A 6 36.32 16.16 -7.25
N ASP A 7 36.38 14.96 -7.75
CA ASP A 7 35.72 14.62 -8.98
C ASP A 7 34.20 14.78 -8.77
N ARG A 8 33.68 15.92 -9.21
CA ARG A 8 32.28 16.28 -9.06
C ARG A 8 31.36 15.26 -9.70
N LYS A 9 31.77 14.68 -10.84
CA LYS A 9 30.99 13.66 -11.53
C LYS A 9 30.82 12.44 -10.65
N LYS A 10 31.92 11.88 -10.16
CA LYS A 10 31.90 10.69 -9.29
C LYS A 10 31.11 10.94 -7.99
N THR A 11 31.26 12.13 -7.39
CA THR A 11 30.51 12.48 -6.17
C THR A 11 29.03 12.57 -6.45
N MET A 12 28.61 13.19 -7.56
CA MET A 12 27.20 13.27 -7.94
C MET A 12 26.60 11.89 -8.28
N GLU A 13 27.34 11.07 -9.04
CA GLU A 13 26.92 9.70 -9.37
C GLU A 13 26.68 8.87 -8.10
N THR A 14 27.64 8.86 -7.17
CA THR A 14 27.52 8.12 -5.92
C THR A 14 26.35 8.63 -5.08
N SER A 15 26.27 9.95 -4.86
CA SER A 15 25.19 10.53 -4.06
C SER A 15 23.81 10.34 -4.68
N TYR A 16 23.71 10.32 -6.02
CA TYR A 16 22.46 10.06 -6.72
C TYR A 16 22.06 8.59 -6.58
N ILE A 17 23.00 7.66 -6.68
CA ILE A 17 22.73 6.23 -6.46
C ILE A 17 22.28 5.98 -5.02
N ASP A 18 22.96 6.56 -4.04
CA ASP A 18 22.58 6.42 -2.62
C ASP A 18 21.16 6.97 -2.37
N TYR A 19 20.84 8.13 -2.94
CA TYR A 19 19.50 8.68 -2.87
C TYR A 19 18.46 7.78 -3.57
N ALA A 20 18.74 7.32 -4.79
CA ALA A 20 17.87 6.44 -5.53
C ALA A 20 17.58 5.15 -4.75
N MET A 21 18.61 4.51 -4.19
CA MET A 21 18.47 3.31 -3.38
C MET A 21 17.64 3.56 -2.12
N SER A 22 17.80 4.70 -1.47
CA SER A 22 17.00 5.05 -0.30
C SER A 22 15.52 5.26 -0.65
N VAL A 23 15.22 5.87 -1.80
CA VAL A 23 13.82 6.05 -2.27
C VAL A 23 13.19 4.71 -2.65
N ILE A 24 13.95 3.81 -3.30
CA ILE A 24 13.46 2.48 -3.67
C ILE A 24 13.16 1.66 -2.41
N ALA A 25 14.15 1.49 -1.53
CA ALA A 25 14.06 0.56 -0.40
C ALA A 25 13.20 1.09 0.76
N ALA A 26 13.23 2.40 1.03
CA ALA A 26 12.67 2.98 2.25
C ALA A 26 11.49 3.93 2.04
N ARG A 27 10.96 4.07 0.82
CA ARG A 27 9.87 5.03 0.57
C ARG A 27 8.80 4.53 -0.38
N ALA A 28 9.16 4.13 -1.61
CA ALA A 28 8.20 4.01 -2.70
C ALA A 28 7.63 2.61 -2.86
N LEU A 29 8.40 1.58 -2.57
CA LEU A 29 7.97 0.20 -2.78
C LEU A 29 7.40 -0.43 -1.51
N PRO A 30 6.34 -1.26 -1.65
CA PRO A 30 5.82 -2.05 -0.54
C PRO A 30 6.71 -3.25 -0.25
N ASP A 31 6.66 -3.76 0.97
CA ASP A 31 7.16 -5.10 1.28
C ASP A 31 6.14 -6.14 0.81
N VAL A 32 6.59 -7.19 0.14
CA VAL A 32 5.70 -8.23 -0.41
C VAL A 32 4.94 -9.00 0.68
N ARG A 33 5.49 -9.07 1.90
CA ARG A 33 4.95 -9.84 3.02
C ARG A 33 3.72 -9.20 3.64
N ASP A 34 3.70 -7.86 3.80
CA ASP A 34 2.60 -7.13 4.40
C ASP A 34 1.89 -6.16 3.45
N GLY A 35 2.43 -5.97 2.24
CA GLY A 35 1.86 -5.08 1.23
C GLY A 35 1.92 -3.60 1.58
N LEU A 36 2.75 -3.20 2.53
CA LEU A 36 2.81 -1.85 3.06
C LEU A 36 4.09 -1.12 2.68
N LYS A 37 3.95 0.16 2.39
CA LYS A 37 5.09 1.09 2.36
C LYS A 37 5.54 1.39 3.79
N PRO A 38 6.82 1.76 4.01
CA PRO A 38 7.33 2.04 5.36
C PRO A 38 6.49 3.06 6.15
N VAL A 39 6.02 4.14 5.51
CA VAL A 39 5.17 5.13 6.17
C VAL A 39 3.85 4.55 6.65
N GLN A 40 3.20 3.71 5.85
CA GLN A 40 1.93 3.07 6.20
C GLN A 40 2.10 2.13 7.40
N ARG A 41 3.15 1.30 7.37
CA ARG A 41 3.49 0.38 8.48
C ARG A 41 3.72 1.13 9.78
N ARG A 42 4.47 2.23 9.73
CA ARG A 42 4.76 3.08 10.89
C ARG A 42 3.50 3.74 11.46
N ILE A 43 2.58 4.18 10.60
CA ILE A 43 1.30 4.74 11.02
C ILE A 43 0.47 3.67 11.77
N LEU A 44 0.29 2.49 11.19
CA LEU A 44 -0.48 1.42 11.81
C LEU A 44 0.15 0.97 13.14
N TYR A 45 1.48 0.88 13.19
CA TYR A 45 2.21 0.55 14.40
C TYR A 45 2.06 1.64 15.48
N SER A 46 2.17 2.90 15.14
CA SER A 46 1.90 4.01 16.06
C SER A 46 0.46 3.97 16.60
N MET A 47 -0.52 3.63 15.74
CA MET A 47 -1.92 3.54 16.15
C MET A 47 -2.17 2.42 17.17
N ILE A 48 -1.52 1.25 17.04
CA ILE A 48 -1.68 0.17 18.03
C ILE A 48 -0.99 0.54 19.36
N GLU A 49 0.17 1.17 19.32
CA GLU A 49 0.83 1.67 20.53
C GLU A 49 0.00 2.74 21.25
N LEU A 50 -0.69 3.59 20.51
CA LEU A 50 -1.66 4.53 21.06
C LEU A 50 -2.92 3.86 21.62
N ASN A 51 -3.02 2.51 21.56
CA ASN A 51 -4.25 1.77 21.91
C ASN A 51 -5.48 2.30 21.18
N ASN A 52 -5.34 2.49 19.85
CA ASN A 52 -6.35 3.06 18.97
C ASN A 52 -6.98 1.98 18.08
N GLY A 53 -7.39 0.87 18.69
CA GLY A 53 -8.02 -0.27 18.02
C GLY A 53 -9.46 0.01 17.57
N PRO A 54 -10.10 -0.94 16.84
CA PRO A 54 -11.43 -0.79 16.27
C PRO A 54 -12.55 -0.61 17.31
N ASP A 55 -12.34 -1.10 18.54
CA ASP A 55 -13.27 -0.99 19.65
C ASP A 55 -13.07 0.28 20.50
N LYS A 56 -12.13 1.14 20.12
CA LYS A 56 -11.79 2.36 20.83
C LYS A 56 -12.39 3.59 20.16
N PRO A 57 -12.56 4.70 20.89
CA PRO A 57 -12.95 5.96 20.28
C PRO A 57 -11.92 6.42 19.24
N HIS A 58 -12.39 7.08 18.19
CA HIS A 58 -11.52 7.74 17.22
C HIS A 58 -10.61 8.77 17.90
N ARG A 59 -9.41 8.93 17.40
CA ARG A 59 -8.45 9.94 17.84
C ARG A 59 -8.22 10.97 16.74
N LYS A 60 -7.91 12.19 17.11
CA LYS A 60 -7.52 13.23 16.14
C LYS A 60 -6.35 12.76 15.28
N CYS A 61 -6.47 12.89 13.96
CA CYS A 61 -5.39 12.53 13.02
C CYS A 61 -4.09 13.26 13.35
N ALA A 62 -4.17 14.53 13.79
CA ALA A 62 -3.01 15.29 14.23
C ALA A 62 -2.23 14.60 15.38
N ARG A 63 -2.91 13.85 16.26
CA ARG A 63 -2.25 13.08 17.32
C ARG A 63 -1.51 11.88 16.75
N ILE A 64 -2.14 11.15 15.82
CA ILE A 64 -1.55 9.95 15.17
C ILE A 64 -0.33 10.38 14.35
N VAL A 65 -0.48 11.42 13.51
CA VAL A 65 0.60 11.97 12.69
C VAL A 65 1.77 12.44 13.55
N GLY A 66 1.48 13.19 14.64
CA GLY A 66 2.52 13.69 15.55
C GLY A 66 3.30 12.56 16.24
N ASP A 67 2.63 11.50 16.69
CA ASP A 67 3.28 10.35 17.33
C ASP A 67 4.13 9.57 16.32
N THR A 68 3.60 9.32 15.12
CA THR A 68 4.32 8.65 14.03
C THR A 68 5.57 9.43 13.63
N MET A 69 5.43 10.75 13.44
CA MET A 69 6.54 11.63 13.05
C MET A 69 7.62 11.69 14.13
N GLY A 70 7.21 11.80 15.39
CA GLY A 70 8.13 11.95 16.50
C GLY A 70 8.92 10.70 16.84
N LYS A 71 8.33 9.51 16.63
CA LYS A 71 8.96 8.24 17.02
C LYS A 71 9.56 7.46 15.87
N TYR A 72 8.93 7.43 14.69
CA TYR A 72 9.26 6.45 13.66
C TYR A 72 9.58 7.05 12.29
N HIS A 73 8.94 8.17 11.91
CA HIS A 73 9.03 8.66 10.55
C HIS A 73 9.43 10.14 10.50
N PRO A 74 10.75 10.46 10.45
CA PRO A 74 11.28 11.83 10.53
C PRO A 74 11.12 12.60 9.20
N HIS A 75 9.88 12.71 8.71
CA HIS A 75 9.52 13.43 7.48
C HIS A 75 8.36 14.38 7.72
N GLY A 76 7.96 15.14 6.68
CA GLY A 76 6.89 16.14 6.80
C GLY A 76 5.54 15.53 7.22
N ASP A 77 4.84 16.23 8.10
CA ASP A 77 3.52 15.85 8.62
C ASP A 77 2.45 15.69 7.54
N SER A 78 2.50 16.50 6.49
CA SER A 78 1.59 16.40 5.35
C SER A 78 1.70 15.05 4.64
N SER A 79 2.93 14.55 4.39
CA SER A 79 3.13 13.27 3.73
C SER A 79 2.64 12.09 4.57
N ILE A 80 2.77 12.17 5.91
CA ILE A 80 2.24 11.17 6.83
C ILE A 80 0.72 11.23 6.84
N TYR A 81 0.15 12.44 6.86
CA TYR A 81 -1.30 12.62 6.84
C TYR A 81 -1.92 12.12 5.53
N ASP A 82 -1.32 12.42 4.38
CA ASP A 82 -1.79 11.94 3.08
C ASP A 82 -1.78 10.40 3.01
N ALA A 83 -0.75 9.76 3.56
CA ALA A 83 -0.71 8.30 3.67
C ALA A 83 -1.80 7.75 4.61
N LEU A 84 -2.09 8.44 5.72
CA LEU A 84 -3.19 8.08 6.63
C LEU A 84 -4.55 8.22 5.94
N VAL A 85 -4.77 9.31 5.21
CA VAL A 85 -5.98 9.57 4.42
C VAL A 85 -6.20 8.45 3.42
N HIS A 86 -5.18 8.12 2.62
CA HIS A 86 -5.29 7.05 1.62
C HIS A 86 -5.69 5.69 2.22
N MET A 87 -5.26 5.39 3.44
CA MET A 87 -5.66 4.14 4.12
C MET A 87 -7.12 4.13 4.62
N THR A 88 -7.85 5.26 4.54
CA THR A 88 -9.27 5.36 4.88
C THR A 88 -10.20 5.33 3.67
N GLU A 89 -9.69 5.49 2.46
CA GLU A 89 -10.47 5.63 1.23
C GLU A 89 -11.09 4.30 0.81
N ASP A 90 -12.40 4.19 0.94
CA ASP A 90 -13.19 3.01 0.53
C ASP A 90 -13.41 2.92 -0.98
N TYR A 91 -13.18 4.02 -1.71
CA TYR A 91 -13.18 4.06 -3.17
C TYR A 91 -11.81 3.69 -3.80
N SER A 92 -10.74 3.64 -3.01
CA SER A 92 -9.39 3.25 -3.44
C SER A 92 -8.98 1.85 -2.97
N LEU A 93 -9.49 1.41 -1.84
CA LEU A 93 -9.09 0.17 -1.17
C LEU A 93 -10.28 -0.78 -1.00
N ASN A 94 -10.11 -2.05 -1.36
CA ASN A 94 -11.11 -3.10 -1.10
C ASN A 94 -11.28 -3.41 0.40
N ALA A 95 -10.22 -3.21 1.17
CA ALA A 95 -10.21 -3.38 2.62
C ALA A 95 -9.48 -2.20 3.29
N PRO A 96 -10.15 -1.07 3.53
CA PRO A 96 -9.54 0.07 4.22
C PRO A 96 -8.93 -0.33 5.56
N LEU A 97 -7.69 0.09 5.79
CA LEU A 97 -6.91 -0.29 6.97
C LEU A 97 -7.19 0.63 8.16
N VAL A 98 -7.74 1.79 7.90
CA VAL A 98 -8.07 2.82 8.89
C VAL A 98 -9.54 3.19 8.76
N ASP A 99 -10.22 3.28 9.90
CA ASP A 99 -11.60 3.77 10.02
C ASP A 99 -11.56 5.27 10.33
N GLY A 100 -11.95 6.09 9.35
CA GLY A 100 -11.94 7.55 9.41
C GLY A 100 -13.26 8.13 9.83
N HIS A 101 -13.23 9.21 10.62
CA HIS A 101 -14.40 10.01 11.00
C HIS A 101 -14.18 11.48 10.66
N GLY A 102 -15.02 12.02 9.79
CA GLY A 102 -14.91 13.37 9.24
C GLY A 102 -14.78 13.37 7.72
N ASN A 103 -14.26 14.45 7.16
CA ASN A 103 -14.05 14.57 5.72
C ASN A 103 -12.63 14.12 5.34
N PHE A 104 -12.53 12.97 4.71
CA PHE A 104 -11.30 12.39 4.16
C PHE A 104 -11.19 12.52 2.64
N GLY A 105 -12.01 13.37 2.03
CA GLY A 105 -12.05 13.53 0.59
C GLY A 105 -13.18 12.75 -0.07
N SER A 106 -13.21 12.78 -1.38
CA SER A 106 -14.18 12.05 -2.19
C SER A 106 -13.57 11.57 -3.50
N ILE A 107 -14.24 10.65 -4.17
CA ILE A 107 -13.87 10.16 -5.50
C ILE A 107 -13.87 11.28 -6.55
N ASP A 108 -14.63 12.35 -6.35
CA ASP A 108 -14.69 13.50 -7.25
C ASP A 108 -13.46 14.41 -7.17
N GLY A 109 -12.47 14.04 -6.33
CA GLY A 109 -11.19 14.75 -6.21
C GLY A 109 -11.17 15.82 -5.13
N ASP A 110 -12.17 15.87 -4.27
CA ASP A 110 -12.12 16.73 -3.09
C ASP A 110 -11.04 16.23 -2.13
N GLY A 111 -10.21 17.15 -1.64
CA GLY A 111 -9.16 16.82 -0.67
C GLY A 111 -9.72 16.62 0.75
N ALA A 112 -8.98 15.90 1.57
CA ALA A 112 -9.29 15.74 2.97
C ALA A 112 -9.25 17.05 3.74
N ALA A 113 -10.07 17.17 4.77
CA ALA A 113 -9.98 18.28 5.71
C ALA A 113 -8.67 18.24 6.50
N ALA A 114 -8.24 19.37 7.05
CA ALA A 114 -7.00 19.41 7.84
C ALA A 114 -7.04 18.43 9.03
N MET A 115 -5.91 17.80 9.34
CA MET A 115 -5.76 16.72 10.34
C MET A 115 -6.23 17.08 11.77
N ARG A 116 -6.41 18.38 12.06
CA ARG A 116 -6.96 18.84 13.32
C ARG A 116 -8.48 18.64 13.45
N TYR A 117 -9.17 18.47 12.33
CA TYR A 117 -10.61 18.26 12.28
C TYR A 117 -10.99 16.77 12.15
N THR A 118 -10.20 16.01 11.41
CA THR A 118 -10.45 14.59 11.16
C THR A 118 -10.00 13.72 12.32
N GLU A 119 -10.66 12.57 12.48
CA GLU A 119 -10.35 11.58 13.49
C GLU A 119 -10.24 10.20 12.84
N ALA A 120 -9.41 9.32 13.42
CA ALA A 120 -9.20 7.99 12.88
C ALA A 120 -8.96 6.95 13.98
N ARG A 121 -9.19 5.70 13.64
CA ARG A 121 -8.83 4.51 14.44
C ARG A 121 -8.48 3.36 13.50
N LEU A 122 -7.84 2.31 14.02
CA LEU A 122 -7.62 1.09 13.23
C LEU A 122 -8.97 0.48 12.84
N SER A 123 -9.06 0.04 11.60
CA SER A 123 -10.15 -0.80 11.13
C SER A 123 -9.94 -2.26 11.55
N LYS A 124 -10.93 -3.13 11.35
CA LYS A 124 -10.76 -4.57 11.56
C LYS A 124 -9.69 -5.18 10.63
N PRO A 125 -9.68 -4.90 9.30
CA PRO A 125 -8.58 -5.33 8.43
C PRO A 125 -7.22 -4.81 8.86
N GLY A 126 -7.13 -3.53 9.26
CA GLY A 126 -5.89 -2.96 9.79
C GLY A 126 -5.38 -3.66 11.04
N MET A 127 -6.29 -4.06 11.93
CA MET A 127 -5.94 -4.83 13.13
C MET A 127 -5.43 -6.24 12.80
N MET A 128 -6.00 -6.91 11.77
CA MET A 128 -5.56 -8.22 11.33
C MET A 128 -4.11 -8.23 10.80
N LEU A 129 -3.63 -7.11 10.26
CA LEU A 129 -2.22 -7.00 9.86
C LEU A 129 -1.26 -6.95 11.06
N LEU A 130 -1.75 -6.49 12.21
CA LEU A 130 -0.99 -6.34 13.46
C LEU A 130 -1.16 -7.54 14.40
N ASP A 131 -2.04 -8.47 14.07
CA ASP A 131 -2.29 -9.65 14.92
C ASP A 131 -1.02 -10.46 15.15
N ASN A 132 -0.84 -10.88 16.41
CA ASN A 132 0.31 -11.67 16.85
C ASN A 132 1.68 -10.95 16.79
N LEU A 133 1.71 -9.63 16.75
CA LEU A 133 2.94 -8.85 16.74
C LEU A 133 3.81 -9.08 17.99
N ASP A 134 3.17 -9.42 19.12
CA ASP A 134 3.80 -9.74 20.41
C ASP A 134 4.40 -11.16 20.49
N LYS A 135 4.15 -12.01 19.49
CA LYS A 135 4.59 -13.42 19.50
C LYS A 135 5.98 -13.66 18.91
N GLY A 136 6.72 -12.61 18.60
CA GLY A 136 8.08 -12.73 18.05
C GLY A 136 8.12 -13.32 16.64
N LEU A 137 7.07 -13.12 15.84
CA LEU A 137 6.99 -13.58 14.46
C LEU A 137 7.77 -12.71 13.48
N VAL A 138 8.09 -11.49 13.88
CA VAL A 138 8.77 -10.49 13.04
C VAL A 138 9.90 -9.85 13.82
N ASP A 139 10.93 -9.42 13.09
CA ASP A 139 12.06 -8.70 13.65
C ASP A 139 11.71 -7.24 13.94
N PHE A 140 12.25 -6.73 15.03
CA PHE A 140 12.18 -5.32 15.39
C PHE A 140 13.51 -4.64 15.15
N LEU A 141 13.48 -3.53 14.45
CA LEU A 141 14.64 -2.69 14.15
C LEU A 141 14.61 -1.43 15.01
N PRO A 142 15.78 -0.84 15.34
CA PRO A 142 15.80 0.48 15.94
C PRO A 142 15.22 1.51 14.97
N ASN A 143 14.56 2.54 15.51
CA ASN A 143 14.10 3.69 14.76
C ASN A 143 15.27 4.59 14.32
N PHE A 144 14.99 5.76 13.73
CA PHE A 144 16.00 6.67 13.17
C PHE A 144 17.00 7.25 14.19
N ASP A 145 16.69 7.26 15.48
CA ASP A 145 17.53 7.82 16.56
C ASP A 145 17.88 6.80 17.66
N ASP A 146 17.60 5.52 17.42
CA ASP A 146 17.82 4.40 18.35
C ASP A 146 17.07 4.51 19.70
N SER A 147 16.09 5.42 19.80
CA SER A 147 15.31 5.60 21.04
C SER A 147 14.17 4.59 21.19
N GLU A 148 13.61 4.14 20.08
CA GLU A 148 12.47 3.22 20.02
C GLU A 148 12.73 2.07 19.04
N LYS A 149 11.85 1.08 19.02
CA LYS A 149 11.90 -0.02 18.06
C LYS A 149 10.65 -0.05 17.21
N GLU A 150 10.84 -0.32 15.93
CA GLU A 150 9.74 -0.51 14.98
C GLU A 150 9.80 -1.90 14.33
N PRO A 151 8.67 -2.52 13.95
CA PRO A 151 8.68 -3.79 13.27
C PRO A 151 9.22 -3.63 11.85
N ALA A 152 10.13 -4.52 11.43
CA ALA A 152 10.66 -4.55 10.06
C ALA A 152 9.55 -4.80 9.03
N VAL A 153 8.57 -5.63 9.43
CA VAL A 153 7.38 -6.00 8.64
C VAL A 153 6.26 -6.36 9.62
N LEU A 154 5.00 -6.24 9.23
CA LEU A 154 3.89 -6.72 10.05
C LEU A 154 3.64 -8.22 9.82
N PRO A 155 3.11 -8.95 10.84
CA PRO A 155 2.80 -10.38 10.70
C PRO A 155 1.79 -10.70 9.59
N ALA A 156 0.90 -9.76 9.29
CA ALA A 156 -0.04 -9.73 8.18
C ALA A 156 -0.80 -11.05 7.97
N THR A 157 -1.87 -11.25 8.71
CA THR A 157 -2.74 -12.42 8.53
C THR A 157 -3.63 -12.34 7.28
N LEU A 158 -3.64 -11.18 6.61
CA LEU A 158 -4.31 -10.96 5.33
C LEU A 158 -3.28 -10.73 4.21
N PRO A 159 -3.51 -11.26 3.01
CA PRO A 159 -2.67 -10.99 1.83
C PRO A 159 -2.93 -9.59 1.27
N ASN A 160 -2.61 -8.56 2.07
CA ASN A 160 -2.93 -7.17 1.84
C ASN A 160 -2.44 -6.64 0.49
N LEU A 161 -1.25 -7.10 0.04
CA LEU A 161 -0.68 -6.66 -1.23
C LEU A 161 -1.61 -6.91 -2.43
N LEU A 162 -2.28 -8.06 -2.46
CA LEU A 162 -3.21 -8.40 -3.54
C LEU A 162 -4.59 -7.80 -3.29
N ILE A 163 -5.07 -7.80 -2.05
CA ILE A 163 -6.41 -7.29 -1.72
C ILE A 163 -6.52 -5.79 -2.03
N ASN A 164 -5.58 -4.99 -1.55
CA ASN A 164 -5.63 -3.54 -1.70
C ASN A 164 -4.79 -3.02 -2.87
N GLY A 165 -3.88 -3.85 -3.40
CA GLY A 165 -2.94 -3.39 -4.40
C GLY A 165 -1.98 -2.33 -3.86
N THR A 166 -1.19 -1.75 -4.74
CA THR A 166 -0.33 -0.60 -4.43
C THR A 166 0.23 0.02 -5.69
N THR A 167 0.45 1.31 -5.65
CA THR A 167 1.18 2.05 -6.69
C THR A 167 2.36 2.76 -6.06
N GLY A 168 3.51 2.79 -6.72
CA GLY A 168 4.68 3.48 -6.22
C GLY A 168 5.64 3.84 -7.34
N ILE A 169 6.12 5.07 -7.34
CA ILE A 169 7.10 5.57 -8.31
C ILE A 169 8.41 5.82 -7.57
N ALA A 170 9.43 5.06 -7.92
CA ALA A 170 10.79 5.22 -7.43
C ALA A 170 11.72 5.73 -8.52
N VAL A 171 12.98 5.90 -8.20
CA VAL A 171 13.99 6.29 -9.19
C VAL A 171 14.40 5.06 -10.01
N GLY A 172 14.10 5.07 -11.30
CA GLY A 172 14.46 3.99 -12.22
C GLY A 172 13.55 2.77 -12.22
N MET A 173 12.53 2.72 -11.33
CA MET A 173 11.51 1.66 -11.32
C MET A 173 10.19 2.17 -10.75
N ALA A 174 9.11 1.49 -11.09
CA ALA A 174 7.79 1.76 -10.54
C ALA A 174 7.09 0.42 -10.24
N THR A 175 6.14 0.45 -9.31
CA THR A 175 5.22 -0.66 -9.07
C THR A 175 3.79 -0.19 -9.26
N ASN A 176 2.96 -1.07 -9.82
CA ASN A 176 1.54 -0.84 -9.99
C ASN A 176 0.82 -2.18 -9.91
N ILE A 177 0.39 -2.54 -8.71
CA ILE A 177 -0.34 -3.77 -8.43
C ILE A 177 -1.79 -3.38 -8.21
N PRO A 178 -2.73 -3.82 -9.07
CA PRO A 178 -4.14 -3.53 -8.90
C PRO A 178 -4.73 -4.28 -7.71
N PRO A 179 -5.81 -3.78 -7.10
CA PRO A 179 -6.54 -4.49 -6.05
C PRO A 179 -7.31 -5.69 -6.63
N HIS A 180 -7.60 -6.66 -5.76
CA HIS A 180 -8.34 -7.88 -6.11
C HIS A 180 -9.42 -8.17 -5.07
N ASN A 181 -10.38 -9.00 -5.45
CA ASN A 181 -11.47 -9.40 -4.55
C ASN A 181 -10.91 -10.17 -3.34
N PRO A 182 -11.20 -9.75 -2.10
CA PRO A 182 -10.68 -10.40 -0.90
C PRO A 182 -11.03 -11.89 -0.80
N THR A 183 -12.24 -12.28 -1.17
CA THR A 183 -12.66 -13.69 -1.12
C THR A 183 -11.88 -14.54 -2.11
N GLU A 184 -11.75 -14.09 -3.35
CA GLU A 184 -10.99 -14.78 -4.40
C GLU A 184 -9.51 -14.94 -4.02
N VAL A 185 -8.92 -13.90 -3.46
CA VAL A 185 -7.51 -13.94 -3.00
C VAL A 185 -7.34 -14.95 -1.86
N ILE A 186 -8.25 -14.97 -0.89
CA ILE A 186 -8.17 -15.92 0.23
C ILE A 186 -8.36 -17.35 -0.25
N ASP A 187 -9.31 -17.60 -1.15
CA ASP A 187 -9.53 -18.93 -1.73
C ASP A 187 -8.31 -19.43 -2.52
N ALA A 188 -7.66 -18.53 -3.27
CA ALA A 188 -6.43 -18.84 -3.97
C ALA A 188 -5.26 -19.15 -3.01
N VAL A 189 -5.14 -18.41 -1.90
CA VAL A 189 -4.14 -18.70 -0.85
C VAL A 189 -4.38 -20.09 -0.25
N ILE A 190 -5.62 -20.44 0.08
CA ILE A 190 -5.99 -21.76 0.60
C ILE A 190 -5.63 -22.85 -0.42
N ALA A 191 -5.98 -22.67 -1.69
CA ALA A 191 -5.64 -23.60 -2.75
C ALA A 191 -4.13 -23.77 -2.94
N TYR A 192 -3.35 -22.69 -2.77
CA TYR A 192 -1.89 -22.74 -2.82
C TYR A 192 -1.29 -23.48 -1.61
N MET A 193 -1.85 -23.28 -0.42
CA MET A 193 -1.42 -23.98 0.79
C MET A 193 -1.68 -25.48 0.69
N ASP A 194 -2.83 -25.89 0.14
CA ASP A 194 -3.18 -27.29 -0.08
C ASP A 194 -2.33 -27.96 -1.16
N ARG A 195 -1.86 -27.19 -2.13
CA ARG A 195 -1.04 -27.64 -3.25
C ARG A 195 0.11 -26.70 -3.56
N PRO A 196 1.21 -26.71 -2.81
CA PRO A 196 2.41 -25.96 -3.16
C PRO A 196 2.91 -26.37 -4.55
N GLY A 197 3.01 -25.42 -5.46
CA GLY A 197 3.35 -25.66 -6.87
C GLY A 197 2.15 -25.73 -7.83
N ILE A 198 0.98 -25.31 -7.39
CA ILE A 198 -0.17 -25.03 -8.27
C ILE A 198 0.26 -24.05 -9.39
N SER A 199 -0.14 -24.32 -10.63
CA SER A 199 0.20 -23.46 -11.77
C SER A 199 -0.58 -22.14 -11.75
N ILE A 200 -0.04 -21.11 -12.41
CA ILE A 200 -0.70 -19.80 -12.56
C ILE A 200 -2.09 -19.97 -13.19
N ASP A 201 -2.23 -20.81 -14.23
CA ASP A 201 -3.53 -21.10 -14.86
C ASP A 201 -4.58 -21.60 -13.87
N LYS A 202 -4.15 -22.41 -12.88
CA LYS A 202 -5.03 -22.91 -11.83
C LYS A 202 -5.32 -21.88 -10.73
N LEU A 203 -4.38 -20.98 -10.46
CA LEU A 203 -4.64 -19.85 -9.55
C LEU A 203 -5.60 -18.85 -10.18
N MET A 204 -5.54 -18.68 -11.48
CA MET A 204 -6.49 -17.80 -12.22
C MET A 204 -7.93 -18.36 -12.24
N ASP A 205 -8.14 -19.65 -11.95
CA ASP A 205 -9.50 -20.19 -11.72
C ASP A 205 -10.12 -19.57 -10.43
N TYR A 206 -9.31 -19.09 -9.49
CA TYR A 206 -9.72 -18.42 -8.24
C TYR A 206 -9.66 -16.89 -8.36
N ILE A 207 -8.58 -16.35 -8.95
CA ILE A 207 -8.38 -14.92 -9.17
C ILE A 207 -8.33 -14.65 -10.67
N PRO A 208 -9.47 -14.53 -11.32
CA PRO A 208 -9.52 -14.37 -12.79
C PRO A 208 -8.96 -13.03 -13.24
N ALA A 209 -9.11 -11.97 -12.41
CA ALA A 209 -8.74 -10.61 -12.76
C ALA A 209 -8.77 -9.65 -11.56
N PRO A 210 -8.20 -8.43 -11.68
CA PRO A 210 -8.35 -7.38 -10.69
C PRO A 210 -9.81 -7.02 -10.44
N ASP A 211 -10.10 -6.64 -9.18
CA ASP A 211 -11.41 -6.16 -8.76
C ASP A 211 -11.24 -4.84 -7.99
N PHE A 212 -11.83 -3.78 -8.53
CA PHE A 212 -11.72 -2.43 -7.97
C PHE A 212 -12.91 -2.11 -7.07
N PRO A 213 -12.74 -1.35 -5.98
CA PRO A 213 -13.82 -1.00 -5.06
C PRO A 213 -15.02 -0.33 -5.76
N THR A 214 -14.74 0.44 -6.81
CA THR A 214 -15.75 1.16 -7.59
C THR A 214 -16.25 0.40 -8.81
N GLY A 215 -15.82 -0.84 -8.97
CA GLY A 215 -16.17 -1.68 -10.11
C GLY A 215 -15.36 -1.37 -11.37
N GLY A 216 -15.67 -2.10 -12.46
CA GLY A 216 -15.01 -1.93 -13.74
C GLY A 216 -15.31 -3.10 -14.69
N ILE A 217 -15.01 -2.92 -15.97
CA ILE A 217 -15.15 -3.95 -17.00
C ILE A 217 -13.77 -4.25 -17.60
N ILE A 218 -13.38 -5.52 -17.62
CA ILE A 218 -12.13 -5.96 -18.23
C ILE A 218 -12.40 -6.31 -19.69
N ILE A 219 -11.82 -5.54 -20.61
CA ILE A 219 -12.02 -5.72 -22.04
C ILE A 219 -11.13 -6.83 -22.60
N ASN A 220 -9.88 -6.96 -22.12
CA ASN A 220 -8.87 -7.90 -22.63
C ASN A 220 -8.60 -9.03 -21.64
N ALA A 221 -9.60 -9.83 -21.32
CA ALA A 221 -9.43 -10.96 -20.39
C ALA A 221 -8.38 -12.00 -20.87
N SER A 222 -8.14 -12.10 -22.19
CA SER A 222 -7.12 -12.98 -22.77
C SER A 222 -5.68 -12.63 -22.37
N ASP A 223 -5.41 -11.37 -22.07
CA ASP A 223 -4.06 -10.88 -21.78
C ASP A 223 -3.69 -11.02 -20.30
N MET A 224 -4.69 -11.29 -19.45
CA MET A 224 -4.50 -11.40 -17.99
C MET A 224 -3.49 -12.48 -17.61
N ARG A 225 -3.50 -13.62 -18.34
CA ARG A 225 -2.54 -14.69 -18.09
C ARG A 225 -1.09 -14.23 -18.27
N ASP A 226 -0.82 -13.52 -19.34
CA ASP A 226 0.51 -13.02 -19.67
C ASP A 226 0.98 -11.96 -18.63
N ILE A 227 0.05 -11.16 -18.13
CA ILE A 227 0.31 -10.15 -17.09
C ILE A 227 0.68 -10.83 -15.78
N TYR A 228 -0.08 -11.83 -15.33
CA TYR A 228 0.21 -12.55 -14.09
C TYR A 228 1.49 -13.40 -14.19
N GLU A 229 1.81 -13.97 -15.37
CA GLU A 229 3.00 -14.79 -15.55
C GLU A 229 4.28 -13.97 -15.59
N LYS A 230 4.27 -12.83 -16.26
CA LYS A 230 5.48 -12.00 -16.46
C LYS A 230 5.83 -11.19 -15.21
N GLY A 231 4.84 -10.78 -14.43
CA GLY A 231 5.06 -9.93 -13.24
C GLY A 231 5.78 -8.61 -13.53
N GLU A 232 6.28 -8.43 -14.74
CA GLU A 232 6.97 -7.25 -15.23
C GLU A 232 6.04 -6.45 -16.13
N GLN A 233 5.77 -5.22 -15.77
CA GLN A 233 5.23 -4.24 -16.68
C GLN A 233 6.38 -3.69 -17.53
N ASN A 234 6.68 -4.32 -18.65
CA ASN A 234 7.39 -3.61 -19.72
C ASN A 234 6.60 -2.35 -20.07
N SER A 235 7.28 -1.27 -20.48
CA SER A 235 6.66 0.02 -20.82
C SER A 235 5.48 -0.09 -21.80
N MET A 236 5.41 -1.19 -22.58
CA MET A 236 4.27 -1.57 -23.40
C MET A 236 3.08 -2.11 -22.57
N ALA A 237 3.33 -2.80 -21.46
CA ALA A 237 2.27 -3.27 -20.56
C ALA A 237 1.69 -2.14 -19.69
N GLN A 238 2.49 -1.14 -19.33
CA GLN A 238 1.96 0.12 -18.78
C GLN A 238 1.02 0.82 -19.75
N HIS A 239 1.36 0.81 -21.04
CA HIS A 239 0.49 1.34 -22.10
C HIS A 239 -0.74 0.45 -22.32
N LEU A 240 -0.59 -0.86 -22.19
CA LEU A 240 -1.69 -1.82 -22.28
C LEU A 240 -2.60 -1.77 -21.03
N PHE A 241 -2.07 -1.55 -19.82
CA PHE A 241 -2.90 -1.31 -18.64
C PHE A 241 -3.59 0.05 -18.67
N SER A 242 -2.97 1.09 -19.26
CA SER A 242 -3.61 2.40 -19.43
C SER A 242 -4.48 2.52 -20.67
N GLU A 243 -4.19 1.77 -21.75
CA GLU A 243 -4.93 1.84 -23.01
C GLU A 243 -5.80 0.61 -23.31
N SER A 244 -5.44 -0.58 -22.84
CA SER A 244 -6.19 -1.82 -23.07
C SER A 244 -7.10 -2.19 -21.91
N CYS A 245 -6.75 -1.86 -20.68
CA CYS A 245 -7.71 -1.69 -19.60
C CYS A 245 -8.18 -0.24 -19.64
N LYS A 246 -8.88 0.15 -20.69
CA LYS A 246 -9.75 1.32 -20.63
C LYS A 246 -10.83 1.01 -19.63
N TRP A 247 -10.61 1.44 -18.40
CA TRP A 247 -11.65 1.56 -17.41
C TRP A 247 -12.65 2.57 -17.98
N ILE A 248 -13.65 2.07 -18.69
CA ILE A 248 -14.80 2.89 -19.03
C ILE A 248 -15.57 2.99 -17.71
N TRP A 249 -15.42 4.12 -17.06
CA TRP A 249 -16.39 4.59 -16.09
C TRP A 249 -17.71 4.73 -16.83
N THR A 250 -18.49 3.69 -16.86
CA THR A 250 -19.90 3.81 -17.18
C THR A 250 -20.58 3.95 -15.82
N ASP A 251 -21.14 5.12 -15.56
CA ASP A 251 -22.31 5.22 -14.70
C ASP A 251 -23.34 4.27 -15.31
N ALA A 252 -23.29 3.02 -14.89
CA ALA A 252 -24.30 2.04 -15.23
C ALA A 252 -25.56 2.47 -14.45
N THR A 253 -26.30 3.39 -15.03
CA THR A 253 -27.69 3.59 -14.62
C THR A 253 -28.45 2.32 -14.97
N GLU A 254 -29.36 1.88 -14.11
CA GLU A 254 -30.18 0.66 -14.23
C GLU A 254 -30.94 0.50 -15.58
N SER A 255 -30.73 1.37 -16.55
CA SER A 255 -31.43 1.36 -17.84
C SER A 255 -30.74 0.52 -18.93
N ASP A 256 -29.54 -0.01 -18.68
CA ASP A 256 -28.76 -0.75 -19.71
C ASP A 256 -28.88 -2.28 -19.62
N TYR A 257 -29.77 -2.78 -18.74
CA TYR A 257 -30.10 -4.21 -18.63
C TYR A 257 -31.53 -4.49 -19.13
N ASN A 258 -31.82 -4.17 -20.39
CA ASN A 258 -33.01 -4.70 -21.11
C ASN A 258 -32.66 -5.12 -22.52
#